data_0a810c988ca661c9fcd559daa476f847
#
_entry.id   0a810c988ca661c9fcd559daa476f847
#
_cell.length_a   1.000
_cell.length_b   1.000
_cell.length_c   1.000
_cell.angle_alpha   90.00
_cell.angle_beta   90.00
_cell.angle_gamma   90.00
#
_symmetry.space_group_name_H-M   'P 1'
#
loop_
_entity.id
_entity.type
_entity.pdbx_description
1 polymer ?
#
loop_
_entity_poly.entity_id
_entity_poly.type
_entity_poly.pdbx_seq_one_letter_code
_entity_poly.pdbx_strand_id
1 'polypeptide(L)'
;MYKRQLYTRLGYKMGTGWFGAKPDTDDPASPKTHYKMWLLDIDWQKPLTLGHRPASFTTSLHGQWTTGGMRLYSTDMVSIGNRYTVRGFDGEYTLMGENGWYLRNELSSSLPRIHSSVYAGLDAGAVYGISTETLTGRTIAGMALGMRGTFPSGLFYDTFISRALYKPDGFHTKTWAGGFTLGCQF
;
A
#
# COMPACT_ATOMS: atom_id res chain seq x y z
N MET A 1 -20.81 -6.41 20.95
CA MET A 1 -21.35 -6.24 19.58
C MET A 1 -20.27 -5.52 18.74
N TYR A 2 -19.58 -6.24 17.86
CA TYR A 2 -18.53 -5.65 17.02
C TYR A 2 -19.18 -4.77 15.94
N LYS A 3 -18.85 -3.48 15.93
CA LYS A 3 -19.39 -2.52 14.98
C LYS A 3 -18.54 -2.49 13.70
N ARG A 4 -19.19 -2.31 12.55
CA ARG A 4 -18.50 -1.95 11.30
C ARG A 4 -17.86 -0.57 11.47
N GLN A 5 -16.66 -0.42 10.96
CA GLN A 5 -15.93 0.85 11.00
C GLN A 5 -15.61 1.27 9.57
N LEU A 6 -15.82 2.52 9.26
CA LEU A 6 -15.42 3.17 8.02
C LEU A 6 -14.66 4.44 8.39
N TYR A 7 -13.43 4.53 7.94
CA TYR A 7 -12.63 5.73 8.02
C TYR A 7 -12.35 6.22 6.61
N THR A 8 -12.55 7.52 6.38
CA THR A 8 -12.25 8.16 5.09
C THR A 8 -11.49 9.44 5.32
N ARG A 9 -10.39 9.63 4.61
CA ARG A 9 -9.60 10.85 4.62
C ARG A 9 -9.44 11.36 3.19
N LEU A 10 -9.82 12.60 2.96
CA LEU A 10 -9.54 13.35 1.74
C LEU A 10 -8.48 14.41 2.07
N GLY A 11 -7.38 14.39 1.35
CA GLY A 11 -6.26 15.32 1.50
C GLY A 11 -6.03 16.12 0.23
N TYR A 12 -5.58 17.37 0.41
CA TYR A 12 -5.09 18.20 -0.67
C TYR A 12 -3.69 18.67 -0.32
N LYS A 13 -2.74 18.43 -1.21
CA LYS A 13 -1.33 18.82 -1.07
C LYS A 13 -0.96 19.72 -2.23
N MET A 14 -0.26 20.81 -1.94
CA MET A 14 0.27 21.70 -2.96
C MET A 14 1.68 22.13 -2.62
N GLY A 15 2.53 22.20 -3.61
CA GLY A 15 3.85 22.82 -3.50
C GLY A 15 3.73 24.33 -3.59
N THR A 16 4.52 25.03 -2.77
CA THR A 16 4.55 26.51 -2.74
C THR A 16 5.98 27.00 -2.84
N GLY A 17 6.16 28.19 -3.40
CA GLY A 17 7.45 28.89 -3.47
C GLY A 17 7.86 29.62 -2.19
N TRP A 18 7.24 29.31 -1.04
CA TRP A 18 7.50 30.00 0.23
C TRP A 18 8.81 29.51 0.87
N PHE A 19 9.33 30.29 1.80
CA PHE A 19 10.52 29.96 2.60
C PHE A 19 11.79 29.70 1.80
N GLY A 20 11.96 30.36 0.65
CA GLY A 20 13.15 30.20 -0.18
C GLY A 20 13.19 28.89 -0.99
N ALA A 21 12.03 28.27 -1.25
CA ALA A 21 11.94 27.13 -2.14
C ALA A 21 12.46 27.51 -3.54
N LYS A 22 13.23 26.62 -4.14
CA LYS A 22 13.74 26.85 -5.51
C LYS A 22 12.58 26.89 -6.50
N PRO A 23 12.59 27.86 -7.45
CA PRO A 23 11.60 27.87 -8.51
C PRO A 23 11.74 26.63 -9.39
N ASP A 24 10.63 26.14 -9.92
CA ASP A 24 10.65 25.09 -10.93
C ASP A 24 11.28 25.63 -12.22
N THR A 25 12.00 24.77 -12.93
CA THR A 25 12.54 25.07 -14.26
C THR A 25 11.43 25.08 -15.30
N ASP A 26 11.59 25.81 -16.39
CA ASP A 26 10.62 25.83 -17.50
C ASP A 26 10.65 24.55 -18.35
N ASP A 27 11.64 23.70 -18.14
CA ASP A 27 11.76 22.42 -18.85
C ASP A 27 10.61 21.46 -18.46
N PRO A 28 9.76 21.03 -19.40
CA PRO A 28 8.66 20.09 -19.13
C PRO A 28 9.13 18.69 -18.66
N ALA A 29 10.36 18.30 -19.01
CA ALA A 29 10.91 17.01 -18.63
C ALA A 29 11.44 17.00 -17.18
N SER A 30 11.68 18.16 -16.59
CA SER A 30 12.16 18.28 -15.22
C SER A 30 11.05 18.09 -14.21
N PRO A 31 11.30 17.37 -13.09
CA PRO A 31 10.35 17.26 -12.01
C PRO A 31 9.99 18.61 -11.39
N LYS A 32 8.73 18.79 -11.03
CA LYS A 32 8.19 20.03 -10.45
C LYS A 32 7.95 19.89 -8.95
N THR A 33 8.19 20.98 -8.23
CA THR A 33 7.88 21.11 -6.81
C THR A 33 6.55 21.83 -6.57
N HIS A 34 6.11 22.67 -7.55
CA HIS A 34 4.85 23.44 -7.48
C HIS A 34 3.71 22.64 -8.13
N TYR A 35 3.31 21.56 -7.50
CA TYR A 35 2.22 20.69 -7.94
C TYR A 35 0.98 20.84 -7.04
N LYS A 36 -0.15 20.36 -7.54
CA LYS A 36 -1.39 20.22 -6.80
C LYS A 36 -1.82 18.75 -6.86
N MET A 37 -2.17 18.17 -5.72
CA MET A 37 -2.43 16.76 -5.58
C MET A 37 -3.61 16.51 -4.63
N TRP A 38 -4.47 15.59 -5.01
CA TRP A 38 -5.52 15.03 -4.16
C TRP A 38 -5.10 13.66 -3.66
N LEU A 39 -5.39 13.41 -2.40
CA LEU A 39 -5.14 12.14 -1.72
C LEU A 39 -6.45 11.63 -1.15
N LEU A 40 -6.75 10.36 -1.35
CA LEU A 40 -7.91 9.69 -0.79
C LEU A 40 -7.45 8.41 -0.08
N ASP A 41 -7.81 8.29 1.19
CA ASP A 41 -7.67 7.04 1.96
C ASP A 41 -9.05 6.60 2.42
N ILE A 42 -9.36 5.33 2.24
CA ILE A 42 -10.58 4.70 2.74
C ILE A 42 -10.19 3.40 3.41
N ASP A 43 -10.49 3.28 4.70
CA ASP A 43 -10.33 2.05 5.47
C ASP A 43 -11.70 1.57 5.94
N TRP A 44 -12.07 0.36 5.55
CA TRP A 44 -13.30 -0.27 5.95
C TRP A 44 -13.02 -1.60 6.64
N GLN A 45 -13.58 -1.76 7.83
CA GLN A 45 -13.47 -2.98 8.60
C GLN A 45 -14.87 -3.55 8.92
N LYS A 46 -15.04 -4.82 8.62
CA LYS A 46 -16.25 -5.57 8.90
C LYS A 46 -15.93 -6.79 9.78
N PRO A 47 -16.40 -6.81 11.02
CA PRO A 47 -16.35 -8.01 11.86
C PRO A 47 -17.21 -9.14 11.26
N LEU A 48 -16.68 -10.34 11.31
CA LEU A 48 -17.27 -11.57 10.78
C LEU A 48 -17.12 -12.70 11.80
N THR A 49 -17.76 -13.82 11.49
CA THR A 49 -17.54 -15.09 12.19
C THR A 49 -17.28 -16.16 11.15
N LEU A 50 -16.16 -16.84 11.24
CA LEU A 50 -15.81 -17.98 10.39
C LEU A 50 -15.97 -19.27 11.21
N GLY A 51 -17.09 -19.97 11.00
CA GLY A 51 -17.52 -21.04 11.88
C GLY A 51 -17.80 -20.50 13.29
N HIS A 52 -17.01 -20.94 14.28
CA HIS A 52 -17.11 -20.48 15.67
C HIS A 52 -16.02 -19.48 16.08
N ARG A 53 -15.22 -18.99 15.13
CA ARG A 53 -14.08 -18.11 15.42
C ARG A 53 -14.38 -16.66 15.02
N PRO A 54 -14.05 -15.69 15.88
CA PRO A 54 -14.08 -14.29 15.50
C PRO A 54 -13.14 -14.05 14.32
N ALA A 55 -13.62 -13.30 13.35
CA ALA A 55 -12.88 -12.94 12.14
C ALA A 55 -13.16 -11.48 11.78
N SER A 56 -12.33 -10.90 10.91
CA SER A 56 -12.60 -9.58 10.35
C SER A 56 -12.16 -9.53 8.88
N PHE A 57 -12.94 -8.81 8.10
CA PHE A 57 -12.56 -8.42 6.76
C PHE A 57 -12.21 -6.94 6.77
N THR A 58 -11.03 -6.59 6.25
CA THR A 58 -10.55 -5.22 6.14
C THR A 58 -10.23 -4.91 4.69
N THR A 59 -10.67 -3.75 4.23
CA THR A 59 -10.31 -3.19 2.92
C THR A 59 -9.71 -1.82 3.13
N SER A 60 -8.54 -1.57 2.53
CA SER A 60 -7.87 -0.28 2.54
C SER A 60 -7.61 0.16 1.11
N LEU A 61 -8.15 1.30 0.71
CA LEU A 61 -7.91 1.94 -0.57
C LEU A 61 -7.10 3.21 -0.35
N HIS A 62 -6.03 3.35 -1.09
CA HIS A 62 -5.30 4.60 -1.23
C HIS A 62 -5.34 5.07 -2.68
N GLY A 63 -5.54 6.36 -2.88
CA GLY A 63 -5.51 6.99 -4.20
C GLY A 63 -4.80 8.34 -4.17
N GLN A 64 -4.04 8.62 -5.22
CA GLN A 64 -3.32 9.87 -5.42
C GLN A 64 -3.56 10.38 -6.83
N TRP A 65 -3.91 11.66 -6.97
CA TRP A 65 -4.16 12.31 -8.26
C TRP A 65 -3.56 13.71 -8.29
N THR A 66 -2.67 13.94 -9.24
CA THR A 66 -2.10 15.27 -9.52
C THR A 66 -2.92 15.99 -10.58
N THR A 67 -2.99 17.28 -10.47
CA THR A 67 -3.58 18.14 -11.51
C THR A 67 -2.46 18.80 -12.31
N GLY A 68 -2.67 18.97 -13.62
CA GLY A 68 -1.76 19.72 -14.48
C GLY A 68 -0.75 18.90 -15.28
N GLY A 69 -0.78 17.54 -15.19
CA GLY A 69 0.01 16.66 -16.06
C GLY A 69 1.51 16.93 -16.01
N MET A 70 2.07 17.16 -14.82
CA MET A 70 3.48 17.46 -14.62
C MET A 70 4.22 16.27 -14.00
N ARG A 71 5.52 16.18 -14.26
CA ARG A 71 6.40 15.19 -13.65
C ARG A 71 6.68 15.57 -12.20
N LEU A 72 6.62 14.60 -11.29
CA LEU A 72 6.95 14.78 -9.87
C LEU A 72 8.34 14.22 -9.54
N TYR A 73 8.90 14.65 -8.43
CA TYR A 73 10.00 13.94 -7.79
C TYR A 73 9.54 12.58 -7.25
N SER A 74 10.42 11.61 -7.22
CA SER A 74 10.11 10.24 -6.77
C SER A 74 9.55 10.18 -5.34
N THR A 75 9.93 11.12 -4.48
CA THR A 75 9.43 11.26 -3.11
C THR A 75 7.95 11.64 -3.02
N ASP A 76 7.39 12.23 -4.07
CA ASP A 76 5.99 12.65 -4.16
C ASP A 76 5.15 11.73 -5.06
N MET A 77 5.78 10.73 -5.69
CA MET A 77 5.08 9.73 -6.49
C MET A 77 4.46 8.65 -5.60
N VAL A 78 3.33 8.11 -6.04
CA VAL A 78 2.83 6.87 -5.47
C VAL A 78 3.71 5.70 -5.92
N SER A 79 4.09 4.84 -4.99
CA SER A 79 4.90 3.65 -5.26
C SER A 79 4.15 2.40 -4.80
N ILE A 80 4.05 1.40 -5.68
CA ILE A 80 3.38 0.12 -5.40
C ILE A 80 4.30 -1.06 -5.69
N GLY A 81 4.08 -2.20 -5.00
CA GLY A 81 4.89 -3.41 -5.17
C GLY A 81 5.81 -3.68 -3.98
N ASN A 82 5.33 -3.44 -2.77
CA ASN A 82 6.04 -3.76 -1.52
C ASN A 82 5.06 -4.23 -0.45
N ARG A 83 5.58 -4.62 0.73
CA ARG A 83 4.77 -5.14 1.85
C ARG A 83 3.70 -4.17 2.38
N TYR A 84 3.83 -2.87 2.15
CA TYR A 84 2.94 -1.84 2.68
C TYR A 84 1.86 -1.40 1.69
N THR A 85 2.04 -1.68 0.40
CA THR A 85 1.12 -1.30 -0.67
C THR A 85 0.47 -2.52 -1.32
N VAL A 86 1.06 -3.11 -2.36
CA VAL A 86 0.60 -4.36 -2.98
C VAL A 86 1.56 -5.46 -2.57
N ARG A 87 1.11 -6.37 -1.68
CA ARG A 87 1.91 -7.52 -1.22
C ARG A 87 2.08 -8.53 -2.36
N GLY A 88 3.12 -9.35 -2.29
CA GLY A 88 3.44 -10.34 -3.32
C GLY A 88 4.74 -10.05 -4.04
N PHE A 89 5.35 -8.92 -3.74
CA PHE A 89 6.60 -8.44 -4.34
C PHE A 89 7.66 -8.25 -3.26
N ASP A 90 8.92 -8.44 -3.64
CA ASP A 90 10.07 -8.33 -2.72
C ASP A 90 10.47 -6.89 -2.41
N GLY A 91 9.98 -5.93 -3.19
CA GLY A 91 10.26 -4.50 -3.01
C GLY A 91 11.58 -4.03 -3.63
N GLU A 92 12.35 -4.90 -4.30
CA GLU A 92 13.54 -4.49 -5.05
C GLU A 92 13.16 -3.59 -6.24
N TYR A 93 12.06 -3.95 -6.92
CA TYR A 93 11.45 -3.13 -7.97
C TYR A 93 10.03 -2.73 -7.56
N THR A 94 9.71 -1.47 -7.80
CA THR A 94 8.37 -0.92 -7.55
C THR A 94 7.88 -0.18 -8.79
N LEU A 95 6.59 -0.17 -9.02
CA LEU A 95 5.97 0.73 -9.99
C LEU A 95 5.72 2.07 -9.32
N MET A 96 6.17 3.15 -9.97
CA MET A 96 6.00 4.52 -9.47
C MET A 96 5.33 5.38 -10.53
N GLY A 97 4.50 6.33 -10.09
CA GLY A 97 3.85 7.28 -10.96
C GLY A 97 3.32 8.49 -10.22
N GLU A 98 3.05 9.56 -10.94
CA GLU A 98 2.48 10.80 -10.39
C GLU A 98 1.08 10.58 -9.85
N ASN A 99 0.34 9.68 -10.47
CA ASN A 99 -1.01 9.26 -10.10
C ASN A 99 -1.03 7.76 -9.86
N GLY A 100 -1.95 7.30 -9.04
CA GLY A 100 -2.13 5.87 -8.84
C GLY A 100 -3.03 5.57 -7.67
N TRP A 101 -3.28 4.30 -7.52
CA TRP A 101 -4.07 3.76 -6.42
C TRP A 101 -3.59 2.35 -6.07
N TYR A 102 -3.85 1.94 -4.84
CA TYR A 102 -3.78 0.55 -4.44
C TYR A 102 -4.92 0.19 -3.50
N LEU A 103 -5.39 -1.02 -3.65
CA LEU A 103 -6.44 -1.65 -2.84
C LEU A 103 -5.85 -2.86 -2.14
N ARG A 104 -5.99 -2.90 -0.82
CA ARG A 104 -5.61 -4.04 0.01
C ARG A 104 -6.84 -4.64 0.63
N ASN A 105 -6.99 -5.94 0.49
CA ASN A 105 -8.05 -6.70 1.15
C ASN A 105 -7.42 -7.75 2.05
N GLU A 106 -7.95 -7.91 3.24
CA GLU A 106 -7.47 -8.87 4.20
C GLU A 106 -8.62 -9.52 4.97
N LEU A 107 -8.65 -10.83 4.95
CA LEU A 107 -9.50 -11.63 5.80
C LEU A 107 -8.64 -12.23 6.91
N SER A 108 -8.95 -11.89 8.15
CA SER A 108 -8.24 -12.42 9.32
C SER A 108 -9.16 -13.23 10.22
N SER A 109 -8.63 -14.27 10.86
CA SER A 109 -9.35 -15.11 11.83
C SER A 109 -8.53 -15.24 13.11
N SER A 110 -9.19 -15.01 14.23
CA SER A 110 -8.56 -15.07 15.54
C SER A 110 -8.31 -16.51 15.99
N LEU A 111 -7.15 -16.71 16.64
CA LEU A 111 -6.73 -17.94 17.32
C LEU A 111 -6.54 -17.65 18.82
N PRO A 112 -7.65 -17.55 19.61
CA PRO A 112 -7.59 -17.04 20.99
C PRO A 112 -6.67 -17.83 21.91
N ARG A 113 -6.55 -19.16 21.69
CA ARG A 113 -5.71 -20.04 22.52
C ARG A 113 -4.22 -19.67 22.53
N ILE A 114 -3.76 -19.05 21.46
CA ILE A 114 -2.34 -18.68 21.29
C ILE A 114 -2.17 -17.17 21.10
N HIS A 115 -3.18 -16.37 21.47
CA HIS A 115 -3.16 -14.90 21.36
C HIS A 115 -2.70 -14.39 19.98
N SER A 116 -3.14 -15.07 18.93
CA SER A 116 -2.70 -14.80 17.55
C SER A 116 -3.88 -14.74 16.59
N SER A 117 -3.61 -14.32 15.37
CA SER A 117 -4.54 -14.38 14.25
C SER A 117 -3.80 -14.78 12.98
N VAL A 118 -4.46 -15.57 12.14
CA VAL A 118 -3.99 -15.84 10.78
C VAL A 118 -4.74 -14.95 9.81
N TYR A 119 -4.10 -14.58 8.72
CA TYR A 119 -4.73 -13.77 7.70
C TYR A 119 -4.36 -14.19 6.28
N ALA A 120 -5.27 -13.89 5.35
CA ALA A 120 -5.07 -14.00 3.92
C ALA A 120 -5.39 -12.64 3.29
N GLY A 121 -4.55 -12.20 2.36
CA GLY A 121 -4.70 -10.92 1.68
C GLY A 121 -4.66 -11.05 0.17
N LEU A 122 -5.44 -10.19 -0.50
CA LEU A 122 -5.44 -9.99 -1.95
C LEU A 122 -5.36 -8.50 -2.22
N ASP A 123 -4.32 -8.09 -2.92
CA ASP A 123 -4.00 -6.69 -3.15
C ASP A 123 -3.84 -6.43 -4.66
N ALA A 124 -4.20 -5.23 -5.09
CA ALA A 124 -3.97 -4.77 -6.45
C ALA A 124 -3.68 -3.27 -6.45
N GLY A 125 -3.00 -2.80 -7.48
CA GLY A 125 -2.74 -1.37 -7.66
C GLY A 125 -2.27 -1.05 -9.06
N ALA A 126 -2.38 0.23 -9.41
CA ALA A 126 -1.93 0.75 -10.69
C ALA A 126 -1.36 2.16 -10.55
N VAL A 127 -0.42 2.50 -11.40
CA VAL A 127 0.22 3.82 -11.47
C VAL A 127 0.03 4.43 -12.85
N TYR A 128 -0.04 5.75 -12.91
CA TYR A 128 -0.28 6.51 -14.12
C TYR A 128 0.51 7.82 -14.09
N GLY A 129 0.68 8.43 -15.25
CA GLY A 129 1.33 9.72 -15.41
C GLY A 129 2.51 9.66 -16.36
N ILE A 130 3.19 10.80 -16.54
CA ILE A 130 4.27 10.97 -17.51
C ILE A 130 5.43 10.00 -17.24
N SER A 131 5.79 9.80 -15.97
CA SER A 131 6.89 8.90 -15.60
C SER A 131 6.59 7.42 -15.88
N THR A 132 5.33 7.07 -16.16
CA THR A 132 4.93 5.69 -16.46
C THR A 132 4.90 5.36 -17.95
N GLU A 133 5.20 6.31 -18.85
CA GLU A 133 5.12 6.11 -20.29
C GLU A 133 6.13 5.07 -20.82
N THR A 134 7.27 4.96 -20.15
CA THR A 134 8.32 3.99 -20.49
C THR A 134 8.13 2.62 -19.86
N LEU A 135 7.12 2.44 -18.99
CA LEU A 135 6.84 1.17 -18.35
C LEU A 135 6.11 0.22 -19.32
N THR A 136 6.51 -1.05 -19.33
CA THR A 136 5.84 -2.09 -20.12
C THR A 136 4.42 -2.41 -19.61
N GLY A 137 4.12 -2.03 -18.38
CA GLY A 137 2.79 -2.12 -17.78
C GLY A 137 2.73 -1.36 -16.46
N ARG A 138 1.51 -1.05 -16.02
CA ARG A 138 1.24 -0.09 -14.94
C ARG A 138 0.47 -0.68 -13.78
N THR A 139 0.12 -1.97 -13.86
CA THR A 139 -0.75 -2.65 -12.88
C THR A 139 -0.04 -3.84 -12.30
N ILE A 140 -0.21 -4.07 -11.01
CA ILE A 140 0.26 -5.25 -10.30
C ILE A 140 -0.82 -5.77 -9.35
N ALA A 141 -0.81 -7.07 -9.11
CA ALA A 141 -1.65 -7.71 -8.11
C ALA A 141 -0.88 -8.83 -7.40
N GLY A 142 -1.20 -9.06 -6.14
CA GLY A 142 -0.54 -10.09 -5.36
C GLY A 142 -1.37 -10.60 -4.21
N MET A 143 -0.89 -11.66 -3.59
CA MET A 143 -1.49 -12.28 -2.42
C MET A 143 -0.49 -12.44 -1.29
N ALA A 144 -1.01 -12.51 -0.06
CA ALA A 144 -0.22 -12.79 1.11
C ALA A 144 -0.98 -13.72 2.07
N LEU A 145 -0.24 -14.56 2.76
CA LEU A 145 -0.72 -15.35 3.90
C LEU A 145 0.20 -15.07 5.07
N GLY A 146 -0.35 -14.85 6.24
CA GLY A 146 0.46 -14.52 7.39
C GLY A 146 -0.19 -14.83 8.73
N MET A 147 0.58 -14.63 9.76
CA MET A 147 0.19 -14.81 11.14
C MET A 147 0.77 -13.67 11.97
N ARG A 148 -0.06 -13.10 12.83
CA ARG A 148 0.34 -12.07 13.79
C ARG A 148 -0.18 -12.39 15.17
N GLY A 149 0.56 -11.97 16.19
CA GLY A 149 0.16 -12.23 17.57
C GLY A 149 0.97 -11.44 18.57
N THR A 150 0.57 -11.60 19.84
CA THR A 150 1.25 -10.98 20.99
C THR A 150 1.48 -12.04 22.05
N PHE A 151 2.70 -12.12 22.56
CA PHE A 151 3.03 -12.97 23.70
C PHE A 151 2.66 -12.27 25.02
N PRO A 152 2.43 -13.03 26.10
CA PRO A 152 2.16 -12.44 27.42
C PRO A 152 3.25 -11.50 27.93
N SER A 153 4.47 -11.62 27.43
CA SER A 153 5.61 -10.75 27.72
C SER A 153 5.55 -9.36 27.07
N GLY A 154 4.47 -9.04 26.30
CA GLY A 154 4.38 -7.79 25.53
C GLY A 154 5.12 -7.82 24.19
N LEU A 155 5.77 -8.93 23.86
CA LEU A 155 6.39 -9.12 22.54
C LEU A 155 5.29 -9.38 21.49
N PHE A 156 5.28 -8.61 20.42
CA PHE A 156 4.38 -8.84 19.27
C PHE A 156 5.17 -9.25 18.02
N TYR A 157 4.53 -10.02 17.16
CA TYR A 157 5.11 -10.44 15.89
C TYR A 157 4.09 -10.39 14.76
N ASP A 158 4.58 -10.22 13.54
CA ASP A 158 3.87 -10.42 12.29
C ASP A 158 4.82 -11.11 11.30
N THR A 159 4.41 -12.24 10.77
CA THR A 159 5.15 -12.98 9.75
C THR A 159 4.25 -13.32 8.59
N PHE A 160 4.78 -13.26 7.36
CA PHE A 160 4.01 -13.55 6.17
C PHE A 160 4.88 -14.14 5.06
N ILE A 161 4.20 -14.84 4.16
CA ILE A 161 4.67 -15.19 2.83
C ILE A 161 3.73 -14.57 1.81
N SER A 162 4.25 -14.20 0.66
CA SER A 162 3.47 -13.54 -0.38
C SER A 162 3.97 -13.91 -1.78
N ARG A 163 3.08 -13.76 -2.77
CA ARG A 163 3.37 -14.08 -4.16
C ARG A 163 2.68 -13.10 -5.08
N ALA A 164 3.38 -12.70 -6.16
CA ALA A 164 2.78 -11.94 -7.25
C ALA A 164 1.77 -12.82 -8.00
N LEU A 165 0.57 -12.28 -8.23
CA LEU A 165 -0.49 -12.91 -9.04
C LEU A 165 -0.50 -12.35 -10.46
N TYR A 166 -0.23 -11.06 -10.59
CA TYR A 166 -0.12 -10.37 -11.88
C TYR A 166 0.99 -9.33 -11.80
N LYS A 167 1.83 -9.28 -12.82
CA LYS A 167 2.89 -8.29 -13.01
C LYS A 167 3.13 -8.05 -14.50
N PRO A 168 3.59 -6.85 -14.90
CA PRO A 168 4.01 -6.59 -16.27
C PRO A 168 5.18 -7.46 -16.71
N ASP A 169 5.31 -7.67 -18.01
CA ASP A 169 6.49 -8.29 -18.59
C ASP A 169 7.74 -7.45 -18.27
N GLY A 170 8.85 -8.14 -17.94
CA GLY A 170 10.08 -7.46 -17.54
C GLY A 170 10.10 -6.93 -16.09
N PHE A 171 9.00 -7.01 -15.35
CA PHE A 171 9.01 -6.66 -13.93
C PHE A 171 9.67 -7.77 -13.10
N HIS A 172 10.88 -7.48 -12.61
CA HIS A 172 11.68 -8.42 -11.84
C HIS A 172 11.17 -8.49 -10.40
N THR A 173 10.86 -9.69 -9.92
CA THR A 173 10.55 -9.98 -8.53
C THR A 173 10.72 -11.47 -8.29
N LYS A 174 11.02 -11.86 -7.07
CA LYS A 174 11.10 -13.26 -6.66
C LYS A 174 9.71 -13.92 -6.72
N THR A 175 9.67 -15.20 -6.98
CA THR A 175 8.42 -15.98 -7.03
C THR A 175 7.68 -15.95 -5.70
N TRP A 176 8.43 -15.99 -4.59
CA TRP A 176 7.93 -15.87 -3.24
C TRP A 176 8.71 -14.78 -2.51
N ALA A 177 8.00 -13.92 -1.83
CA ALA A 177 8.55 -12.95 -0.90
C ALA A 177 8.02 -13.26 0.50
N GLY A 178 8.80 -12.98 1.51
CA GLY A 178 8.40 -13.17 2.90
C GLY A 178 9.02 -12.11 3.79
N GLY A 179 8.43 -11.93 4.95
CA GLY A 179 8.93 -10.98 5.91
C GLY A 179 8.42 -11.27 7.31
N PHE A 180 9.12 -10.69 8.28
CA PHE A 180 8.69 -10.69 9.66
C PHE A 180 8.87 -9.30 10.28
N THR A 181 8.08 -9.02 11.28
CA THR A 181 8.24 -7.89 12.20
C THR A 181 8.20 -8.44 13.61
N LEU A 182 9.12 -8.00 14.43
CA LEU A 182 9.16 -8.28 15.85
C LEU A 182 9.25 -6.96 16.61
N GLY A 183 8.44 -6.79 17.62
CA GLY A 183 8.47 -5.59 18.44
C GLY A 183 8.05 -5.88 19.88
N CYS A 184 8.35 -4.96 20.79
CA CYS A 184 8.02 -5.07 22.19
C CYS A 184 7.30 -3.81 22.67
N GLN A 185 6.24 -4.02 23.45
CA GLN A 185 5.53 -2.93 24.12
C GLN A 185 5.75 -3.06 25.63
N PHE A 186 6.28 -2.01 26.24
CA PHE A 186 6.56 -1.91 27.67
C PHE A 186 5.43 -1.20 28.40
#